data_18d1c60633abbf035ec7b94f129d0045
#
_entry.id   18d1c60633abbf035ec7b94f129d0045
#
_cell.length_a   1.000
_cell.length_b   1.000
_cell.length_c   1.000
_cell.angle_alpha   90.00
_cell.angle_beta   90.00
_cell.angle_gamma   90.00
#
_symmetry.space_group_name_H-M   'P 1'
#
loop_
_entity.id
_entity.type
_entity.pdbx_description
1 polymer ?
#
loop_
_entity_poly.entity_id
_entity_poly.type
_entity_poly.pdbx_seq_one_letter_code
_entity_poly.pdbx_strand_id
1 'polypeptide(L)'
;MNVTYYTYPFAFDVPGGGERQLMAYRNYLKDSGIEVDLFNQWDPHFDRCQLFHCFSVMPGVIELFNYVKNKGIKTVLSPNLWITEATKRNYPIEAIWNLFSLADRIIVNSYLEAENLSRVFSFDFDRFSIVYNGIEEKFLERVDEPVFREKYHIPKPYFLNIANIEPRKNQLNFLKALKNYPDITLVTVGYERDRMYAQECHRVGSRQFIHINGLPYGSDMLRSAICNADGFVMPSTLETPSIAALEAAASGCRILITSEGSTKEYFQDYVTYVDPDDGDSITRGIEKMLSQGFDINLHLRIGWSFTWNHVVKSLADVYKSMLS
;
A
#
# COMPACT_ATOMS: atom_id res chain seq x y z
N MET A 1 -27.46 1.59 -1.03
CA MET A 1 -26.86 1.96 0.27
C MET A 1 -25.94 3.15 0.04
N ASN A 2 -26.03 4.18 0.91
CA ASN A 2 -25.20 5.39 0.78
C ASN A 2 -24.17 5.43 1.90
N VAL A 3 -22.92 5.49 1.51
CA VAL A 3 -21.75 5.54 2.40
C VAL A 3 -21.01 6.85 2.18
N THR A 4 -20.61 7.52 3.26
CA THR A 4 -19.78 8.73 3.16
C THR A 4 -18.37 8.42 3.59
N TYR A 5 -17.39 8.73 2.72
CA TYR A 5 -15.96 8.56 2.98
C TYR A 5 -15.33 9.86 3.45
N TYR A 6 -14.53 9.76 4.49
CA TYR A 6 -13.74 10.86 5.02
C TYR A 6 -12.26 10.49 5.14
N THR A 7 -11.40 11.42 4.78
CA THR A 7 -9.96 11.39 5.10
C THR A 7 -9.51 12.83 5.39
N TYR A 8 -8.24 13.00 5.78
CA TYR A 8 -7.72 14.33 6.10
C TYR A 8 -7.68 15.27 4.86
N PRO A 9 -7.82 16.58 5.04
CA PRO A 9 -8.09 17.54 3.94
C PRO A 9 -7.03 17.59 2.84
N PHE A 10 -5.76 17.29 3.15
CA PHE A 10 -4.64 17.34 2.19
C PHE A 10 -4.14 15.95 1.77
N ALA A 11 -4.94 14.91 1.98
CA ALA A 11 -4.58 13.52 1.63
C ALA A 11 -4.18 13.35 0.16
N PHE A 12 -4.83 14.08 -0.73
CA PHE A 12 -4.64 13.99 -2.17
C PHE A 12 -3.61 14.96 -2.76
N ASP A 13 -2.92 15.75 -1.93
CA ASP A 13 -1.80 16.60 -2.39
C ASP A 13 -0.61 15.72 -2.85
N VAL A 14 -0.27 14.70 -2.05
CA VAL A 14 0.74 13.69 -2.42
C VAL A 14 0.18 12.29 -2.10
N PRO A 15 -0.69 11.75 -2.95
CA PRO A 15 -1.43 10.53 -2.66
C PRO A 15 -0.51 9.31 -2.56
N GLY A 16 -0.77 8.46 -1.57
CA GLY A 16 -0.10 7.19 -1.33
C GLY A 16 -1.02 5.99 -1.53
N GLY A 17 -0.66 4.87 -0.89
CA GLY A 17 -1.44 3.63 -0.95
C GLY A 17 -2.82 3.76 -0.31
N GLY A 18 -2.95 4.52 0.78
CA GLY A 18 -4.22 4.74 1.48
C GLY A 18 -5.24 5.49 0.63
N GLU A 19 -4.82 6.55 -0.06
CA GLU A 19 -5.68 7.33 -0.95
C GLU A 19 -6.08 6.52 -2.19
N ARG A 20 -5.17 5.68 -2.70
CA ARG A 20 -5.50 4.74 -3.79
C ARG A 20 -6.54 3.71 -3.35
N GLN A 21 -6.38 3.13 -2.16
CA GLN A 21 -7.36 2.21 -1.57
C GLN A 21 -8.74 2.89 -1.43
N LEU A 22 -8.80 4.09 -0.87
CA LEU A 22 -10.04 4.85 -0.70
C LEU A 22 -10.75 5.05 -2.06
N MET A 23 -10.02 5.50 -3.07
CA MET A 23 -10.60 5.73 -4.40
C MET A 23 -10.99 4.43 -5.11
N ALA A 24 -10.22 3.36 -4.93
CA ALA A 24 -10.58 2.05 -5.45
C ALA A 24 -11.88 1.54 -4.81
N TYR A 25 -11.99 1.58 -3.49
CA TYR A 25 -13.24 1.22 -2.80
C TYR A 25 -14.43 2.02 -3.34
N ARG A 26 -14.29 3.34 -3.48
CA ARG A 26 -15.33 4.20 -4.05
C ARG A 26 -15.76 3.77 -5.45
N ASN A 27 -14.80 3.43 -6.30
CA ASN A 27 -15.07 3.11 -7.69
C ASN A 27 -15.71 1.74 -7.87
N TYR A 28 -15.25 0.73 -7.13
CA TYR A 28 -15.68 -0.66 -7.32
C TYR A 28 -16.92 -1.06 -6.48
N LEU A 29 -17.24 -0.33 -5.39
CA LEU A 29 -18.45 -0.59 -4.59
C LEU A 29 -19.76 -0.34 -5.35
N LYS A 30 -19.73 0.47 -6.40
CA LYS A 30 -20.89 0.74 -7.26
C LYS A 30 -21.49 -0.54 -7.85
N ASP A 31 -20.62 -1.50 -8.21
CA ASP A 31 -21.04 -2.79 -8.78
C ASP A 31 -21.77 -3.67 -7.73
N SER A 32 -21.62 -3.35 -6.45
CA SER A 32 -22.34 -3.98 -5.33
C SER A 32 -23.59 -3.23 -4.89
N GLY A 33 -24.00 -2.19 -5.62
CA GLY A 33 -25.15 -1.33 -5.31
C GLY A 33 -24.91 -0.40 -4.12
N ILE A 34 -23.66 -0.01 -3.88
CA ILE A 34 -23.26 0.89 -2.80
C ILE A 34 -22.73 2.18 -3.41
N GLU A 35 -23.44 3.28 -3.16
CA GLU A 35 -23.02 4.62 -3.56
C GLU A 35 -22.12 5.22 -2.50
N VAL A 36 -20.98 5.80 -2.94
CA VAL A 36 -19.98 6.39 -2.05
C VAL A 36 -19.80 7.87 -2.38
N ASP A 37 -20.20 8.71 -1.43
CA ASP A 37 -19.94 10.15 -1.44
C ASP A 37 -18.64 10.46 -0.70
N LEU A 38 -17.85 11.42 -1.20
CA LEU A 38 -16.75 12.00 -0.42
C LEU A 38 -17.31 13.09 0.49
N PHE A 39 -16.90 13.07 1.75
CA PHE A 39 -17.35 14.05 2.72
C PHE A 39 -16.97 15.47 2.28
N ASN A 40 -17.96 16.32 2.20
CA ASN A 40 -17.78 17.75 1.97
C ASN A 40 -18.21 18.52 3.21
N GLN A 41 -17.27 19.14 3.92
CA GLN A 41 -17.56 19.88 5.14
C GLN A 41 -18.53 21.06 4.93
N TRP A 42 -18.59 21.60 3.71
CA TRP A 42 -19.45 22.72 3.34
C TRP A 42 -20.87 22.29 2.97
N ASP A 43 -21.05 21.00 2.63
CA ASP A 43 -22.34 20.39 2.26
C ASP A 43 -22.33 18.91 2.65
N PRO A 44 -22.46 18.59 3.96
CA PRO A 44 -22.12 17.28 4.49
C PRO A 44 -23.13 16.16 4.22
N HIS A 45 -24.38 16.46 3.83
CA HIS A 45 -25.46 15.52 3.47
C HIS A 45 -25.64 14.33 4.43
N PHE A 46 -25.57 14.56 5.75
CA PHE A 46 -25.76 13.49 6.75
C PHE A 46 -27.17 12.90 6.76
N ASP A 47 -28.15 13.58 6.19
CA ASP A 47 -29.54 13.13 6.05
C ASP A 47 -29.69 11.86 5.21
N ARG A 48 -28.80 11.65 4.26
CA ARG A 48 -28.78 10.45 3.39
C ARG A 48 -27.62 9.48 3.70
N CYS A 49 -26.73 9.81 4.62
CA CYS A 49 -25.61 8.96 5.01
C CYS A 49 -26.08 7.82 5.94
N GLN A 50 -25.93 6.58 5.51
CA GLN A 50 -26.26 5.40 6.32
C GLN A 50 -25.05 4.87 7.07
N LEU A 51 -23.85 5.06 6.52
CA LEU A 51 -22.59 4.61 7.08
C LEU A 51 -21.49 5.64 6.78
N PHE A 52 -20.73 5.99 7.81
CA PHE A 52 -19.62 6.93 7.70
C PHE A 52 -18.28 6.20 7.88
N HIS A 53 -17.47 6.17 6.83
CA HIS A 53 -16.17 5.48 6.84
C HIS A 53 -15.03 6.47 6.81
N CYS A 54 -14.24 6.49 7.87
CA CYS A 54 -13.04 7.32 8.00
C CYS A 54 -11.78 6.52 7.65
N PHE A 55 -10.92 7.12 6.86
CA PHE A 55 -9.61 6.59 6.51
C PHE A 55 -8.51 7.37 7.25
N SER A 56 -7.58 6.63 7.88
CA SER A 56 -6.49 7.16 8.69
C SER A 56 -6.92 7.64 10.10
N VAL A 57 -5.93 7.68 10.99
CA VAL A 57 -6.08 8.15 12.37
C VAL A 57 -5.50 9.55 12.46
N MET A 58 -6.37 10.56 12.53
CA MET A 58 -5.98 11.98 12.53
C MET A 58 -6.65 12.74 13.66
N PRO A 59 -6.02 13.81 14.18
CA PRO A 59 -6.69 14.74 15.10
C PRO A 59 -8.01 15.29 14.51
N GLY A 60 -9.01 15.50 15.35
CA GLY A 60 -10.34 16.02 14.94
C GLY A 60 -11.33 14.96 14.46
N VAL A 61 -10.90 13.72 14.21
CA VAL A 61 -11.82 12.64 13.81
C VAL A 61 -12.70 12.17 14.96
N ILE A 62 -12.23 12.28 16.20
CA ILE A 62 -13.00 11.89 17.40
C ILE A 62 -14.28 12.73 17.51
N GLU A 63 -14.17 14.04 17.36
CA GLU A 63 -15.30 14.96 17.41
C GLU A 63 -16.30 14.68 16.28
N LEU A 64 -15.78 14.44 15.07
CA LEU A 64 -16.59 14.10 13.92
C LEU A 64 -17.31 12.76 14.13
N PHE A 65 -16.64 11.72 14.66
CA PHE A 65 -17.28 10.44 14.96
C PHE A 65 -18.37 10.57 16.02
N ASN A 66 -18.13 11.33 17.08
CA ASN A 66 -19.15 11.61 18.10
C ASN A 66 -20.38 12.30 17.46
N TYR A 67 -20.16 13.30 16.60
CA TYR A 67 -21.25 14.00 15.92
C TYR A 67 -22.05 13.06 15.01
N VAL A 68 -21.37 12.24 14.22
CA VAL A 68 -21.98 11.27 13.30
C VAL A 68 -22.78 10.20 14.08
N LYS A 69 -22.22 9.65 15.16
CA LYS A 69 -22.90 8.67 16.02
C LYS A 69 -24.14 9.25 16.70
N ASN A 70 -24.11 10.49 17.14
CA ASN A 70 -25.27 11.17 17.72
C ASN A 70 -26.42 11.36 16.71
N LYS A 71 -26.15 11.24 15.41
CA LYS A 71 -27.19 11.20 14.36
C LYS A 71 -27.67 9.76 14.07
N GLY A 72 -27.21 8.76 14.78
CA GLY A 72 -27.55 7.35 14.57
C GLY A 72 -26.87 6.70 13.37
N ILE A 73 -25.86 7.35 12.77
CA ILE A 73 -25.13 6.84 11.61
C ILE A 73 -24.04 5.87 12.09
N LYS A 74 -23.92 4.71 11.47
CA LYS A 74 -22.88 3.73 11.74
C LYS A 74 -21.51 4.24 11.31
N THR A 75 -20.48 3.93 12.12
CA THR A 75 -19.12 4.40 11.90
C THR A 75 -18.16 3.25 11.60
N VAL A 76 -17.34 3.44 10.56
CA VAL A 76 -16.25 2.53 10.17
C VAL A 76 -14.94 3.28 10.17
N LEU A 77 -13.88 2.63 10.59
CA LEU A 77 -12.53 3.16 10.57
C LEU A 77 -11.58 2.22 9.82
N SER A 78 -10.90 2.72 8.80
CA SER A 78 -9.69 2.11 8.23
C SER A 78 -8.47 2.85 8.72
N PRO A 79 -7.78 2.39 9.79
CA PRO A 79 -6.71 3.14 10.40
C PRO A 79 -5.46 3.23 9.52
N ASN A 80 -5.23 2.25 8.63
CA ASN A 80 -4.01 2.12 7.83
C ASN A 80 -2.74 2.27 8.71
N LEU A 81 -2.71 1.52 9.82
CA LEU A 81 -1.78 1.76 10.92
C LEU A 81 -1.13 0.45 11.37
N TRP A 82 0.18 0.45 11.44
CA TRP A 82 0.94 -0.69 11.94
C TRP A 82 1.56 -0.35 13.29
N ILE A 83 0.98 -0.87 14.36
CA ILE A 83 1.48 -0.72 15.74
C ILE A 83 1.64 -2.09 16.35
N THR A 84 2.78 -2.34 16.98
CA THR A 84 3.08 -3.54 17.73
C THR A 84 3.37 -3.18 19.20
N GLU A 85 3.41 -4.18 20.08
CA GLU A 85 3.82 -3.98 21.48
C GLU A 85 5.19 -3.28 21.60
N ALA A 86 6.12 -3.59 20.68
CA ALA A 86 7.45 -2.99 20.66
C ALA A 86 7.45 -1.51 20.25
N THR A 87 6.52 -1.12 19.37
CA THR A 87 6.49 0.23 18.77
C THR A 87 5.45 1.16 19.37
N LYS A 88 4.52 0.66 20.20
CA LYS A 88 3.39 1.42 20.73
C LYS A 88 3.78 2.74 21.43
N ARG A 89 4.96 2.78 22.08
CA ARG A 89 5.47 3.99 22.74
C ARG A 89 5.68 5.20 21.79
N ASN A 90 5.74 4.95 20.49
CA ASN A 90 5.97 5.98 19.47
C ASN A 90 4.65 6.61 18.99
N TYR A 91 3.51 6.17 19.53
CA TYR A 91 2.18 6.57 19.07
C TYR A 91 1.34 7.16 20.21
N PRO A 92 0.39 8.06 19.93
CA PRO A 92 -0.57 8.59 20.89
C PRO A 92 -1.65 7.54 21.20
N ILE A 93 -1.30 6.49 21.94
CA ILE A 93 -2.12 5.29 22.18
C ILE A 93 -3.50 5.62 22.72
N GLU A 94 -3.62 6.56 23.67
CA GLU A 94 -4.90 6.94 24.26
C GLU A 94 -5.84 7.57 23.21
N ALA A 95 -5.34 8.48 22.40
CA ALA A 95 -6.14 9.12 21.34
C ALA A 95 -6.60 8.11 20.27
N ILE A 96 -5.73 7.16 19.91
CA ILE A 96 -6.06 6.08 18.98
C ILE A 96 -7.09 5.13 19.60
N TRP A 97 -6.92 4.77 20.86
CA TRP A 97 -7.87 3.91 21.60
C TRP A 97 -9.27 4.55 21.65
N ASN A 98 -9.34 5.85 21.95
CA ASN A 98 -10.61 6.60 21.96
C ASN A 98 -11.31 6.54 20.60
N LEU A 99 -10.56 6.74 19.49
CA LEU A 99 -11.12 6.67 18.16
C LEU A 99 -11.59 5.26 17.80
N PHE A 100 -10.81 4.23 18.14
CA PHE A 100 -11.18 2.83 17.93
C PHE A 100 -12.43 2.45 18.70
N SER A 101 -12.57 2.95 19.92
CA SER A 101 -13.75 2.71 20.80
C SER A 101 -15.03 3.30 20.20
N LEU A 102 -14.93 4.39 19.44
CA LEU A 102 -16.05 5.04 18.79
C LEU A 102 -16.46 4.35 17.47
N ALA A 103 -15.54 3.64 16.81
CA ALA A 103 -15.86 2.94 15.57
C ALA A 103 -16.77 1.73 15.84
N ASP A 104 -17.85 1.56 15.09
CA ASP A 104 -18.68 0.35 15.16
C ASP A 104 -17.98 -0.83 14.49
N ARG A 105 -17.11 -0.57 13.50
CA ARG A 105 -16.24 -1.56 12.85
C ARG A 105 -14.89 -0.96 12.48
N ILE A 106 -13.83 -1.76 12.65
CA ILE A 106 -12.47 -1.38 12.23
C ILE A 106 -12.06 -2.28 11.06
N ILE A 107 -11.68 -1.69 9.94
CA ILE A 107 -11.23 -2.42 8.76
C ILE A 107 -9.72 -2.34 8.68
N VAL A 108 -9.08 -3.48 8.56
CA VAL A 108 -7.63 -3.64 8.46
C VAL A 108 -7.24 -4.40 7.19
N ASN A 109 -5.99 -4.26 6.76
CA ASN A 109 -5.54 -4.80 5.48
C ASN A 109 -4.94 -6.20 5.58
N SER A 110 -4.82 -6.76 6.78
CA SER A 110 -4.26 -8.09 7.00
C SER A 110 -4.68 -8.67 8.35
N TYR A 111 -4.57 -9.99 8.47
CA TYR A 111 -4.76 -10.69 9.74
C TYR A 111 -3.74 -10.23 10.79
N LEU A 112 -2.46 -10.10 10.40
CA LEU A 112 -1.40 -9.64 11.29
C LEU A 112 -1.63 -8.20 11.80
N GLU A 113 -2.18 -7.32 10.96
CA GLU A 113 -2.56 -5.98 11.41
C GLU A 113 -3.67 -6.04 12.46
N ALA A 114 -4.73 -6.85 12.22
CA ALA A 114 -5.79 -7.08 13.20
C ALA A 114 -5.25 -7.63 14.53
N GLU A 115 -4.39 -8.64 14.47
CA GLU A 115 -3.78 -9.27 15.65
C GLU A 115 -2.94 -8.27 16.46
N ASN A 116 -2.10 -7.48 15.79
CA ASN A 116 -1.28 -6.47 16.44
C ASN A 116 -2.14 -5.39 17.13
N LEU A 117 -3.14 -4.86 16.42
CA LEU A 117 -4.01 -3.81 16.97
C LEU A 117 -4.91 -4.34 18.09
N SER A 118 -5.48 -5.54 17.93
CA SER A 118 -6.25 -6.21 18.99
C SER A 118 -5.43 -6.36 20.26
N ARG A 119 -4.18 -6.81 20.16
CA ARG A 119 -3.27 -7.00 21.30
C ARG A 119 -2.88 -5.67 21.95
N VAL A 120 -2.44 -4.68 21.15
CA VAL A 120 -1.97 -3.38 21.65
C VAL A 120 -3.07 -2.60 22.37
N PHE A 121 -4.29 -2.65 21.81
CA PHE A 121 -5.42 -1.86 22.34
C PHE A 121 -6.38 -2.65 23.19
N SER A 122 -6.16 -3.96 23.37
CA SER A 122 -7.04 -4.86 24.17
C SER A 122 -8.48 -4.86 23.66
N PHE A 123 -8.69 -4.83 22.35
CA PHE A 123 -9.98 -5.02 21.71
C PHE A 123 -10.18 -6.48 21.30
N ASP A 124 -11.41 -6.95 21.36
CA ASP A 124 -11.78 -8.26 20.84
C ASP A 124 -11.50 -8.32 19.33
N PHE A 125 -11.00 -9.45 18.87
CA PHE A 125 -10.62 -9.63 17.47
C PHE A 125 -11.80 -9.46 16.50
N ASP A 126 -13.00 -9.79 16.92
CA ASP A 126 -14.24 -9.66 16.13
C ASP A 126 -14.64 -8.21 15.82
N ARG A 127 -14.03 -7.22 16.49
CA ARG A 127 -14.15 -5.79 16.17
C ARG A 127 -13.48 -5.44 14.84
N PHE A 128 -12.55 -6.27 14.40
CA PHE A 128 -11.79 -6.08 13.16
C PHE A 128 -12.39 -6.87 12.01
N SER A 129 -12.47 -6.26 10.85
CA SER A 129 -12.78 -6.93 9.58
C SER A 129 -11.58 -6.83 8.66
N ILE A 130 -11.13 -7.97 8.16
CA ILE A 130 -9.98 -8.01 7.25
C ILE A 130 -10.49 -7.79 5.83
N VAL A 131 -10.06 -6.68 5.23
CA VAL A 131 -10.30 -6.37 3.83
C VAL A 131 -8.94 -6.08 3.19
N TYR A 132 -8.44 -7.03 2.44
CA TYR A 132 -7.14 -6.94 1.82
C TYR A 132 -7.04 -5.75 0.85
N ASN A 133 -5.82 -5.30 0.56
CA ASN A 133 -5.57 -4.39 -0.54
C ASN A 133 -5.64 -5.13 -1.87
N GLY A 134 -6.00 -4.41 -2.92
CA GLY A 134 -6.13 -4.97 -4.26
C GLY A 134 -5.37 -4.17 -5.32
N ILE A 135 -5.46 -4.66 -6.54
CA ILE A 135 -4.92 -4.04 -7.75
C ILE A 135 -6.01 -3.89 -8.81
N GLU A 136 -5.81 -3.02 -9.77
CA GLU A 136 -6.63 -2.98 -10.98
C GLU A 136 -6.28 -4.16 -11.91
N GLU A 137 -7.29 -4.79 -12.50
CA GLU A 137 -7.14 -5.98 -13.37
C GLU A 137 -6.20 -5.73 -14.56
N LYS A 138 -6.09 -4.48 -15.03
CA LYS A 138 -5.17 -4.12 -16.11
C LYS A 138 -3.70 -4.46 -15.83
N PHE A 139 -3.28 -4.61 -14.55
CA PHE A 139 -1.94 -5.06 -14.21
C PHE A 139 -1.71 -6.57 -14.42
N LEU A 140 -2.78 -7.34 -14.66
CA LEU A 140 -2.66 -8.74 -15.06
C LEU A 140 -2.28 -8.90 -16.52
N GLU A 141 -2.42 -7.84 -17.33
CA GLU A 141 -2.06 -7.82 -18.73
C GLU A 141 -0.65 -7.25 -18.89
N ARG A 142 0.20 -7.95 -19.64
CA ARG A 142 1.57 -7.48 -19.91
C ARG A 142 1.59 -6.38 -20.95
N VAL A 143 2.54 -5.46 -20.79
CA VAL A 143 2.92 -4.46 -21.78
C VAL A 143 4.37 -4.74 -22.17
N ASP A 144 4.54 -5.42 -23.31
CA ASP A 144 5.86 -5.87 -23.76
C ASP A 144 6.66 -4.75 -24.44
N GLU A 145 6.00 -3.71 -24.95
CA GLU A 145 6.65 -2.57 -25.57
C GLU A 145 7.51 -1.81 -24.55
N PRO A 146 8.80 -1.59 -24.84
CA PRO A 146 9.73 -0.97 -23.91
C PRO A 146 9.65 0.56 -23.88
N VAL A 147 8.45 1.13 -24.03
CA VAL A 147 8.25 2.59 -24.18
C VAL A 147 8.79 3.39 -23.00
N PHE A 148 8.74 2.85 -21.77
CA PHE A 148 9.33 3.49 -20.60
C PHE A 148 10.86 3.56 -20.73
N ARG A 149 11.48 2.41 -21.01
CA ARG A 149 12.93 2.29 -21.10
C ARG A 149 13.49 3.16 -22.23
N GLU A 150 12.81 3.20 -23.38
CA GLU A 150 13.21 4.02 -24.52
C GLU A 150 13.11 5.50 -24.21
N LYS A 151 11.97 5.95 -23.64
CA LYS A 151 11.74 7.35 -23.30
C LYS A 151 12.75 7.91 -22.31
N TYR A 152 13.10 7.14 -21.28
CA TYR A 152 14.00 7.58 -20.21
C TYR A 152 15.44 7.08 -20.37
N HIS A 153 15.76 6.44 -21.50
CA HIS A 153 17.10 5.89 -21.81
C HIS A 153 17.63 4.97 -20.70
N ILE A 154 16.74 4.10 -20.14
CA ILE A 154 17.09 3.21 -19.05
C ILE A 154 17.96 2.05 -19.58
N PRO A 155 19.17 1.83 -19.05
CA PRO A 155 20.01 0.68 -19.39
C PRO A 155 19.38 -0.63 -18.91
N LYS A 156 19.79 -1.76 -19.47
CA LYS A 156 19.48 -3.10 -18.94
C LYS A 156 20.76 -3.77 -18.46
N PRO A 157 20.68 -4.56 -17.38
CA PRO A 157 19.48 -4.84 -16.58
C PRO A 157 19.13 -3.69 -15.62
N TYR A 158 17.83 -3.58 -15.25
CA TYR A 158 17.42 -2.63 -14.23
C TYR A 158 16.42 -3.23 -13.24
N PHE A 159 16.56 -2.86 -11.98
CA PHE A 159 15.55 -3.08 -10.95
C PHE A 159 14.66 -1.85 -10.81
N LEU A 160 13.36 -2.09 -10.59
CA LEU A 160 12.38 -1.04 -10.44
C LEU A 160 11.94 -0.92 -8.97
N ASN A 161 11.89 0.30 -8.46
CA ASN A 161 11.29 0.66 -7.19
C ASN A 161 10.21 1.73 -7.43
N ILE A 162 8.94 1.44 -7.12
CA ILE A 162 7.85 2.42 -7.22
C ILE A 162 7.51 2.85 -5.80
N ALA A 163 8.10 3.96 -5.37
CA ALA A 163 7.93 4.52 -4.03
C ALA A 163 8.47 5.94 -3.97
N ASN A 164 7.97 6.74 -3.04
CA ASN A 164 8.61 8.01 -2.71
C ASN A 164 10.01 7.77 -2.14
N ILE A 165 10.93 8.70 -2.37
CA ILE A 165 12.28 8.64 -1.83
C ILE A 165 12.25 9.18 -0.42
N GLU A 166 12.35 8.28 0.55
CA GLU A 166 12.30 8.55 1.99
C GLU A 166 12.97 7.42 2.79
N PRO A 167 13.50 7.67 4.01
CA PRO A 167 14.23 6.65 4.78
C PRO A 167 13.47 5.34 4.97
N ARG A 168 12.15 5.40 5.19
CA ARG A 168 11.29 4.23 5.37
C ARG A 168 11.31 3.27 4.16
N LYS A 169 11.52 3.79 2.95
CA LYS A 169 11.59 2.99 1.71
C LYS A 169 12.95 2.35 1.46
N ASN A 170 13.95 2.78 2.21
CA ASN A 170 15.26 2.12 2.36
C ASN A 170 16.06 1.95 1.06
N GLN A 171 15.83 2.85 0.08
CA GLN A 171 16.56 2.82 -1.19
C GLN A 171 18.08 2.92 -0.98
N LEU A 172 18.52 3.67 0.04
CA LEU A 172 19.94 3.89 0.31
C LEU A 172 20.69 2.60 0.64
N ASN A 173 20.12 1.73 1.50
CA ASN A 173 20.76 0.44 1.85
C ASN A 173 20.74 -0.52 0.65
N PHE A 174 19.68 -0.49 -0.14
CA PHE A 174 19.63 -1.25 -1.39
C PHE A 174 20.71 -0.78 -2.38
N LEU A 175 20.91 0.53 -2.55
CA LEU A 175 21.97 1.10 -3.40
C LEU A 175 23.38 0.73 -2.92
N LYS A 176 23.59 0.64 -1.59
CA LYS A 176 24.86 0.15 -1.05
C LYS A 176 25.14 -1.30 -1.42
N ALA A 177 24.14 -2.17 -1.29
CA ALA A 177 24.23 -3.58 -1.69
C ALA A 177 24.41 -3.73 -3.21
N LEU A 178 23.75 -2.88 -4.00
CA LEU A 178 23.80 -2.89 -5.45
C LEU A 178 25.20 -2.58 -6.02
N LYS A 179 26.11 -1.99 -5.23
CA LYS A 179 27.50 -1.77 -5.66
C LYS A 179 28.25 -3.05 -6.02
N ASN A 180 27.83 -4.19 -5.48
CA ASN A 180 28.39 -5.49 -5.84
C ASN A 180 27.97 -5.95 -7.25
N TYR A 181 27.04 -5.23 -7.90
CA TYR A 181 26.46 -5.54 -9.21
C TYR A 181 26.51 -4.31 -10.13
N PRO A 182 27.71 -3.90 -10.60
CA PRO A 182 27.94 -2.61 -11.26
C PRO A 182 27.15 -2.40 -12.55
N ASP A 183 26.72 -3.48 -13.19
CA ASP A 183 25.97 -3.45 -14.44
C ASP A 183 24.46 -3.28 -14.24
N ILE A 184 23.96 -3.33 -12.98
CA ILE A 184 22.53 -3.21 -12.68
C ILE A 184 22.20 -1.79 -12.23
N THR A 185 21.14 -1.24 -12.75
CA THR A 185 20.63 0.09 -12.39
C THR A 185 19.38 -0.04 -11.51
N LEU A 186 19.29 0.73 -10.43
CA LEU A 186 18.05 0.96 -9.70
C LEU A 186 17.31 2.15 -10.32
N VAL A 187 16.11 1.93 -10.78
CA VAL A 187 15.19 2.97 -11.24
C VAL A 187 14.11 3.18 -10.18
N THR A 188 14.04 4.35 -9.58
CA THR A 188 13.00 4.71 -8.63
C THR A 188 11.99 5.66 -9.29
N VAL A 189 10.70 5.29 -9.22
CA VAL A 189 9.58 6.11 -9.70
C VAL A 189 8.78 6.58 -8.49
N GLY A 190 8.78 7.90 -8.23
CA GLY A 190 8.10 8.51 -7.08
C GLY A 190 8.63 9.90 -6.77
N TYR A 191 8.12 10.53 -5.73
CA TYR A 191 8.51 11.89 -5.35
C TYR A 191 9.60 11.89 -4.27
N GLU A 192 10.43 12.91 -4.26
CA GLU A 192 11.39 13.16 -3.17
C GLU A 192 10.64 13.74 -1.96
N ARG A 193 10.27 12.88 -1.01
CA ARG A 193 9.67 13.32 0.26
C ARG A 193 10.70 13.82 1.25
N ASP A 194 11.88 13.21 1.26
CA ASP A 194 13.02 13.65 2.06
C ASP A 194 14.16 14.04 1.11
N ARG A 195 14.37 15.33 1.00
CA ARG A 195 15.36 15.90 0.06
C ARG A 195 16.81 15.52 0.42
N MET A 196 17.12 15.49 1.72
CA MET A 196 18.48 15.12 2.16
C MET A 196 18.75 13.65 1.90
N TYR A 197 17.77 12.80 2.18
CA TYR A 197 17.85 11.37 1.89
C TYR A 197 17.97 11.11 0.38
N ALA A 198 17.20 11.82 -0.45
CA ALA A 198 17.29 11.72 -1.91
C ALA A 198 18.69 12.11 -2.43
N GLN A 199 19.25 13.20 -1.92
CA GLN A 199 20.63 13.61 -2.27
C GLN A 199 21.65 12.52 -1.92
N GLU A 200 21.51 11.87 -0.76
CA GLU A 200 22.38 10.77 -0.36
C GLU A 200 22.20 9.53 -1.26
N CYS A 201 20.97 9.22 -1.66
CA CYS A 201 20.71 8.15 -2.64
C CYS A 201 21.41 8.44 -3.98
N HIS A 202 21.33 9.68 -4.48
CA HIS A 202 22.04 10.09 -5.70
C HIS A 202 23.55 9.98 -5.55
N ARG A 203 24.09 10.43 -4.41
CA ARG A 203 25.52 10.37 -4.13
C ARG A 203 26.04 8.93 -4.08
N VAL A 204 25.34 8.05 -3.38
CA VAL A 204 25.73 6.64 -3.21
C VAL A 204 25.48 5.85 -4.48
N GLY A 205 24.30 6.00 -5.10
CA GLY A 205 23.92 5.27 -6.30
C GLY A 205 24.69 5.70 -7.54
N SER A 206 25.05 7.00 -7.64
CA SER A 206 25.80 7.54 -8.79
C SER A 206 25.16 7.10 -10.13
N ARG A 207 25.92 6.43 -10.99
CA ARG A 207 25.46 5.95 -12.31
C ARG A 207 24.45 4.80 -12.23
N GLN A 208 24.37 4.11 -11.09
CA GLN A 208 23.43 3.00 -10.88
C GLN A 208 22.07 3.47 -10.34
N PHE A 209 21.83 4.77 -10.16
CA PHE A 209 20.58 5.29 -9.64
C PHE A 209 19.94 6.29 -10.59
N ILE A 210 18.75 5.95 -11.08
CA ILE A 210 17.93 6.82 -11.92
C ILE A 210 16.63 7.10 -11.17
N HIS A 211 16.29 8.38 -11.01
CA HIS A 211 15.06 8.82 -10.40
C HIS A 211 14.12 9.43 -11.45
N ILE A 212 12.87 8.98 -11.44
CA ILE A 212 11.78 9.50 -12.28
C ILE A 212 10.72 10.08 -11.33
N ASN A 213 10.45 11.37 -11.47
CA ASN A 213 9.54 12.10 -10.59
C ASN A 213 8.06 11.77 -10.89
N GLY A 214 7.61 10.59 -10.44
CA GLY A 214 6.24 10.12 -10.60
C GLY A 214 5.88 9.74 -12.04
N LEU A 215 4.88 8.88 -12.15
CA LEU A 215 4.18 8.54 -13.40
C LEU A 215 2.68 8.48 -13.11
N PRO A 216 1.82 8.81 -14.08
CA PRO A 216 0.38 8.66 -13.89
C PRO A 216 0.02 7.22 -13.53
N TYR A 217 -0.78 7.05 -12.50
CA TYR A 217 -1.18 5.74 -12.00
C TYR A 217 -1.88 4.93 -13.11
N GLY A 218 -1.47 3.67 -13.24
CA GLY A 218 -2.03 2.72 -14.20
C GLY A 218 -1.84 3.09 -15.66
N SER A 219 -1.00 4.09 -15.99
CA SER A 219 -0.67 4.42 -17.38
C SER A 219 0.14 3.30 -18.02
N ASP A 220 0.09 3.20 -19.36
CA ASP A 220 0.91 2.26 -20.12
C ASP A 220 2.40 2.48 -19.89
N MET A 221 2.80 3.73 -19.61
CA MET A 221 4.18 4.07 -19.23
C MET A 221 4.59 3.40 -17.92
N LEU A 222 3.72 3.44 -16.89
CA LEU A 222 3.98 2.78 -15.61
C LEU A 222 3.95 1.25 -15.75
N ARG A 223 2.99 0.72 -16.52
CA ARG A 223 2.90 -0.72 -16.79
C ARG A 223 4.11 -1.21 -17.58
N SER A 224 4.56 -0.47 -18.61
CA SER A 224 5.79 -0.76 -19.33
C SER A 224 7.02 -0.74 -18.42
N ALA A 225 7.11 0.20 -17.46
CA ALA A 225 8.20 0.22 -16.49
C ALA A 225 8.26 -1.07 -15.68
N ILE A 226 7.11 -1.59 -15.24
CA ILE A 226 6.99 -2.81 -14.46
C ILE A 226 7.29 -4.04 -15.30
N CYS A 227 6.62 -4.20 -16.45
CA CYS A 227 6.71 -5.41 -17.27
C CYS A 227 8.09 -5.63 -17.89
N ASN A 228 8.87 -4.56 -18.08
CA ASN A 228 10.19 -4.62 -18.69
C ASN A 228 11.33 -4.56 -17.65
N ALA A 229 11.04 -4.49 -16.35
CA ALA A 229 12.04 -4.56 -15.29
C ALA A 229 12.58 -5.98 -15.11
N ASP A 230 13.86 -6.10 -14.79
CA ASP A 230 14.50 -7.38 -14.46
C ASP A 230 14.15 -7.86 -13.05
N GLY A 231 13.58 -6.99 -12.22
CA GLY A 231 13.01 -7.27 -10.92
C GLY A 231 12.39 -6.01 -10.29
N PHE A 232 11.43 -6.20 -9.43
CA PHE A 232 10.84 -5.16 -8.60
C PHE A 232 11.40 -5.25 -7.17
N VAL A 233 11.83 -4.15 -6.60
CA VAL A 233 12.46 -4.13 -5.27
C VAL A 233 11.76 -3.16 -4.32
N MET A 234 11.43 -3.64 -3.11
CA MET A 234 10.80 -2.87 -2.05
C MET A 234 11.41 -3.26 -0.69
N PRO A 235 12.68 -2.86 -0.44
CA PRO A 235 13.40 -3.22 0.79
C PRO A 235 13.04 -2.29 1.96
N SER A 236 11.80 -1.81 2.03
CA SER A 236 11.31 -0.88 3.04
C SER A 236 11.48 -1.42 4.44
N THR A 237 11.58 -0.54 5.44
CA THR A 237 11.61 -0.96 6.85
C THR A 237 10.30 -1.59 7.32
N LEU A 238 9.21 -1.37 6.57
CA LEU A 238 7.90 -1.97 6.83
C LEU A 238 6.98 -1.79 5.62
N GLU A 239 6.18 -2.82 5.28
CA GLU A 239 5.12 -2.76 4.26
C GLU A 239 3.82 -3.48 4.68
N THR A 240 2.66 -2.90 4.27
CA THR A 240 1.31 -3.41 4.60
C THR A 240 0.34 -3.36 3.42
N PRO A 241 0.48 -4.14 2.36
CA PRO A 241 1.56 -4.99 1.82
C PRO A 241 2.48 -4.32 0.80
N SER A 242 2.24 -3.08 0.38
CA SER A 242 2.71 -2.40 -0.83
C SER A 242 1.86 -2.73 -2.06
N ILE A 243 0.94 -1.84 -2.43
CA ILE A 243 0.13 -1.97 -3.64
C ILE A 243 1.02 -2.07 -4.89
N ALA A 244 2.10 -1.28 -4.95
CA ALA A 244 3.04 -1.33 -6.07
C ALA A 244 3.74 -2.69 -6.23
N ALA A 245 4.02 -3.40 -5.12
CA ALA A 245 4.56 -4.75 -5.19
C ALA A 245 3.52 -5.77 -5.67
N LEU A 246 2.24 -5.60 -5.28
CA LEU A 246 1.15 -6.42 -5.80
C LEU A 246 0.96 -6.20 -7.32
N GLU A 247 1.02 -4.95 -7.78
CA GLU A 247 0.95 -4.59 -9.20
C GLU A 247 2.11 -5.22 -9.99
N ALA A 248 3.31 -5.16 -9.45
CA ALA A 248 4.49 -5.76 -10.06
C ALA A 248 4.40 -7.30 -10.12
N ALA A 249 3.93 -7.93 -9.06
CA ALA A 249 3.69 -9.38 -9.01
C ALA A 249 2.62 -9.81 -10.02
N ALA A 250 1.53 -9.06 -10.11
CA ALA A 250 0.49 -9.28 -11.12
C ALA A 250 1.00 -9.16 -12.55
N SER A 251 1.92 -8.24 -12.80
CA SER A 251 2.53 -8.02 -14.12
C SER A 251 3.62 -9.03 -14.47
N GLY A 252 3.87 -10.02 -13.62
CA GLY A 252 4.87 -11.08 -13.87
C GLY A 252 6.31 -10.66 -13.54
N CYS A 253 6.50 -9.68 -12.67
CA CYS A 253 7.82 -9.26 -12.23
C CYS A 253 8.31 -10.08 -11.04
N ARG A 254 9.60 -10.42 -10.98
CA ARG A 254 10.24 -11.00 -9.79
C ARG A 254 10.28 -9.95 -8.69
N ILE A 255 9.96 -10.35 -7.45
CA ILE A 255 9.82 -9.43 -6.33
C ILE A 255 10.90 -9.71 -5.28
N LEU A 256 11.61 -8.63 -4.88
CA LEU A 256 12.40 -8.59 -3.65
C LEU A 256 11.72 -7.59 -2.70
N ILE A 257 11.33 -8.05 -1.52
CA ILE A 257 10.55 -7.23 -0.59
C ILE A 257 10.99 -7.48 0.86
N THR A 258 10.75 -6.52 1.72
CA THR A 258 10.96 -6.67 3.16
C THR A 258 10.17 -7.82 3.74
N SER A 259 10.73 -8.50 4.74
CA SER A 259 10.00 -9.47 5.58
C SER A 259 9.11 -8.80 6.63
N GLU A 260 9.28 -7.50 6.85
CA GLU A 260 8.61 -6.75 7.90
C GLU A 260 7.21 -6.27 7.47
N GLY A 261 6.24 -6.44 8.37
CA GLY A 261 4.85 -6.10 8.13
C GLY A 261 4.00 -7.29 7.69
N SER A 262 3.02 -7.05 6.80
CA SER A 262 2.08 -8.09 6.35
C SER A 262 2.45 -8.73 5.00
N THR A 263 3.64 -8.50 4.49
CA THR A 263 4.05 -8.94 3.16
C THR A 263 3.93 -10.46 2.96
N LYS A 264 4.28 -11.27 3.97
CA LYS A 264 4.19 -12.73 3.92
C LYS A 264 2.75 -13.25 3.77
N GLU A 265 1.77 -12.53 4.30
CA GLU A 265 0.36 -12.89 4.18
C GLU A 265 -0.14 -12.78 2.72
N TYR A 266 0.36 -11.79 1.99
CA TYR A 266 0.02 -11.58 0.59
C TYR A 266 0.84 -12.43 -0.38
N PHE A 267 2.17 -12.43 -0.22
CA PHE A 267 3.09 -13.00 -1.20
C PHE A 267 3.52 -14.43 -0.90
N GLN A 268 3.28 -14.94 0.33
CA GLN A 268 3.72 -16.28 0.77
C GLN A 268 5.21 -16.51 0.45
N ASP A 269 5.57 -17.67 -0.05
CA ASP A 269 6.96 -18.05 -0.38
C ASP A 269 7.33 -17.76 -1.86
N TYR A 270 6.47 -17.05 -2.61
CA TYR A 270 6.67 -16.79 -4.03
C TYR A 270 7.64 -15.62 -4.33
N VAL A 271 8.17 -14.97 -3.32
CA VAL A 271 9.03 -13.79 -3.45
C VAL A 271 10.32 -13.94 -2.67
N THR A 272 11.28 -13.08 -2.94
CA THR A 272 12.51 -12.99 -2.16
C THR A 272 12.34 -12.00 -1.02
N TYR A 273 12.37 -12.50 0.21
CA TYR A 273 12.33 -11.67 1.41
C TYR A 273 13.71 -11.26 1.86
N VAL A 274 13.81 -10.03 2.35
CA VAL A 274 15.03 -9.47 2.94
C VAL A 274 14.74 -8.81 4.29
N ASP A 275 15.74 -8.85 5.17
CA ASP A 275 15.78 -8.01 6.35
C ASP A 275 16.27 -6.62 5.93
N PRO A 276 15.47 -5.55 6.11
CA PRO A 276 15.81 -4.20 5.65
C PRO A 276 17.00 -3.59 6.40
N ASP A 277 17.32 -4.06 7.61
CA ASP A 277 18.39 -3.53 8.44
C ASP A 277 19.72 -4.29 8.24
N ASP A 278 19.68 -5.46 7.54
CA ASP A 278 20.85 -6.28 7.23
C ASP A 278 21.26 -6.13 5.74
N GLY A 279 22.37 -5.43 5.48
CA GLY A 279 22.93 -5.24 4.14
C GLY A 279 23.32 -6.55 3.46
N ASP A 280 23.78 -7.53 4.22
CA ASP A 280 24.12 -8.86 3.69
C ASP A 280 22.87 -9.63 3.31
N SER A 281 21.76 -9.49 4.05
CA SER A 281 20.44 -10.02 3.66
C SER A 281 19.98 -9.43 2.34
N ILE A 282 20.11 -8.12 2.15
CA ILE A 282 19.75 -7.46 0.88
C ILE A 282 20.63 -7.98 -0.26
N THR A 283 21.95 -8.13 -0.04
CA THR A 283 22.89 -8.65 -1.05
C THR A 283 22.54 -10.07 -1.46
N ARG A 284 22.34 -10.99 -0.49
CA ARG A 284 21.88 -12.35 -0.76
C ARG A 284 20.51 -12.39 -1.45
N GLY A 285 19.62 -11.46 -1.11
CA GLY A 285 18.33 -11.29 -1.76
C GLY A 285 18.46 -10.95 -3.24
N ILE A 286 19.36 -10.05 -3.59
CA ILE A 286 19.68 -9.71 -4.99
C ILE A 286 20.18 -10.94 -5.75
N GLU A 287 21.14 -11.68 -5.19
CA GLU A 287 21.67 -12.93 -5.79
C GLU A 287 20.57 -13.95 -6.05
N LYS A 288 19.72 -14.18 -5.02
CA LYS A 288 18.60 -15.10 -5.12
C LYS A 288 17.62 -14.67 -6.22
N MET A 289 17.24 -13.41 -6.26
CA MET A 289 16.33 -12.90 -7.29
C MET A 289 16.91 -12.99 -8.70
N LEU A 290 18.22 -12.79 -8.87
CA LEU A 290 18.89 -12.92 -10.16
C LEU A 290 18.96 -14.38 -10.64
N SER A 291 19.11 -15.34 -9.73
CA SER A 291 19.22 -16.77 -10.05
C SER A 291 17.87 -17.45 -10.27
N GLN A 292 16.75 -16.86 -9.83
CA GLN A 292 15.41 -17.44 -9.91
C GLN A 292 14.62 -16.84 -11.07
N GLY A 293 13.75 -17.66 -11.70
CA GLY A 293 12.73 -17.20 -12.63
C GLY A 293 11.55 -16.57 -11.89
N PHE A 294 10.65 -15.97 -12.66
CA PHE A 294 9.34 -15.58 -12.16
C PHE A 294 8.47 -16.81 -11.88
N ASP A 295 7.78 -16.84 -10.74
CA ASP A 295 6.83 -17.89 -10.40
C ASP A 295 5.43 -17.51 -10.87
N ILE A 296 4.88 -18.24 -11.82
CA ILE A 296 3.53 -18.00 -12.37
C ILE A 296 2.43 -18.12 -11.30
N ASN A 297 2.65 -18.92 -10.24
CA ASN A 297 1.68 -19.08 -9.18
C ASN A 297 1.48 -17.77 -8.39
N LEU A 298 2.50 -16.92 -8.33
CA LEU A 298 2.35 -15.58 -7.75
C LEU A 298 1.37 -14.72 -8.56
N HIS A 299 1.52 -14.67 -9.88
CA HIS A 299 0.59 -13.95 -10.77
C HIS A 299 -0.85 -14.46 -10.60
N LEU A 300 -1.04 -15.79 -10.65
CA LEU A 300 -2.36 -16.40 -10.49
C LEU A 300 -2.96 -16.08 -9.11
N ARG A 301 -2.17 -16.18 -8.04
CA ARG A 301 -2.61 -15.85 -6.69
C ARG A 301 -3.09 -14.39 -6.59
N ILE A 302 -2.30 -13.45 -7.12
CA ILE A 302 -2.68 -12.03 -7.08
C ILE A 302 -3.96 -11.80 -7.89
N GLY A 303 -4.06 -12.35 -9.09
CA GLY A 303 -5.23 -12.21 -9.95
C GLY A 303 -6.52 -12.76 -9.34
N TRP A 304 -6.44 -13.89 -8.65
CA TRP A 304 -7.62 -14.51 -8.05
C TRP A 304 -8.04 -13.91 -6.71
N SER A 305 -7.09 -13.43 -5.89
CA SER A 305 -7.37 -13.06 -4.51
C SER A 305 -7.32 -11.56 -4.24
N PHE A 306 -6.59 -10.80 -5.05
CA PHE A 306 -6.24 -9.41 -4.72
C PHE A 306 -6.53 -8.41 -5.85
N THR A 307 -7.51 -8.67 -6.72
CA THR A 307 -8.08 -7.62 -7.58
C THR A 307 -9.10 -6.80 -6.79
N TRP A 308 -9.26 -5.52 -7.11
CA TRP A 308 -10.28 -4.68 -6.45
C TRP A 308 -11.68 -5.25 -6.61
N ASN A 309 -12.02 -5.84 -7.76
CA ASN A 309 -13.30 -6.51 -7.99
C ASN A 309 -13.55 -7.67 -7.00
N HIS A 310 -12.50 -8.37 -6.59
CA HIS A 310 -12.63 -9.44 -5.59
C HIS A 310 -12.69 -8.89 -4.17
N VAL A 311 -11.75 -8.02 -3.82
CA VAL A 311 -11.56 -7.49 -2.46
C VAL A 311 -12.76 -6.66 -2.00
N VAL A 312 -13.34 -5.84 -2.88
CA VAL A 312 -14.45 -4.95 -2.55
C VAL A 312 -15.75 -5.70 -2.21
N LYS A 313 -15.91 -6.96 -2.65
CA LYS A 313 -17.03 -7.80 -2.22
C LYS A 313 -17.02 -8.02 -0.72
N SER A 314 -15.86 -8.32 -0.14
CA SER A 314 -15.70 -8.47 1.32
C SER A 314 -16.05 -7.17 2.06
N LEU A 315 -15.65 -6.02 1.52
CA LEU A 315 -16.02 -4.72 2.09
C LEU A 315 -17.53 -4.47 2.02
N ALA A 316 -18.15 -4.78 0.88
CA ALA A 316 -19.60 -4.66 0.70
C ALA A 316 -20.36 -5.54 1.70
N ASP A 317 -19.90 -6.76 1.96
CA ASP A 317 -20.51 -7.67 2.93
C ASP A 317 -20.39 -7.13 4.36
N VAL A 318 -19.24 -6.55 4.71
CA VAL A 318 -19.06 -5.85 6.01
C VAL A 318 -20.08 -4.72 6.16
N TYR A 319 -20.23 -3.85 5.16
CA TYR A 319 -21.18 -2.74 5.23
C TYR A 319 -22.63 -3.21 5.33
N LYS A 320 -23.02 -4.22 4.54
CA LYS A 320 -24.36 -4.79 4.58
C LYS A 320 -24.67 -5.39 5.96
N SER A 321 -23.74 -6.12 6.56
CA SER A 321 -23.91 -6.73 7.87
C SER A 321 -24.05 -5.72 9.01
N MET A 322 -23.55 -4.50 8.85
CA MET A 322 -23.67 -3.43 9.86
C MET A 322 -25.03 -2.73 9.82
N LEU A 323 -25.78 -2.84 8.72
CA LEU A 323 -27.08 -2.19 8.52
C LEU A 323 -28.25 -3.18 8.55
N SER A 324 -27.98 -4.49 8.57
CA SER A 324 -28.97 -5.55 8.83
C SER A 324 -29.25 -5.66 10.33
#